data_a8bb0b7ed4c8a3ede85c244b3b2913bb
#
_entry.id   a8bb0b7ed4c8a3ede85c244b3b2913bb
#
_cell.length_a   1.000
_cell.length_b   1.000
_cell.length_c   1.000
_cell.angle_alpha   90.00
_cell.angle_beta   90.00
_cell.angle_gamma   90.00
#
_symmetry.space_group_name_H-M   'P 1'
#
loop_
_entity.id
_entity.type
_entity.pdbx_description
1 polymer ?
#
loop_
_entity_poly.entity_id
_entity_poly.type
_entity_poly.pdbx_seq_one_letter_code
_entity_poly.pdbx_strand_id
1 'polypeptide(L)'
;CSCFCNNINMISKKIIQSFYDNAKTLIGALIIAVLIRSLLFQPFYIPSSSMEPTLLVGDRIFVSKYIYGFSKHSFPFSPNITNKRFFSKSPERGDLVVFKTPADNRTDYIKRLIGMPGDSIQFVDGEILINDNKILRQKIENKKIIRCGNFLLETETYIETLPNGLKHLVAYKKKGSLQNSKIFKVPENHYFLLGDNRDCSKDSRYLDSVGYVNNLNLVGEAKLIFFSNDTNISSLLKFWNLNKSFRLDRLFKRL
;
A
#
# COMPACT_ATOMS: atom_id res chain seq x y z
N CYS A 1 11.09 -62.61 22.50
CA CYS A 1 11.37 -61.21 22.90
C CYS A 1 12.16 -60.40 21.83
N SER A 2 13.05 -61.01 21.03
CA SER A 2 13.86 -60.28 20.04
C SER A 2 13.04 -59.70 18.85
N CYS A 3 11.98 -60.42 18.45
CA CYS A 3 11.13 -59.98 17.31
C CYS A 3 10.31 -58.73 17.62
N PHE A 4 9.90 -58.54 18.87
CA PHE A 4 9.09 -57.39 19.32
C PHE A 4 9.95 -56.12 19.42
N CYS A 5 11.18 -56.20 19.89
CA CYS A 5 12.15 -55.09 19.92
C CYS A 5 12.54 -54.61 18.52
N ASN A 6 12.70 -55.49 17.54
CA ASN A 6 13.00 -55.11 16.16
C ASN A 6 11.86 -54.37 15.48
N ASN A 7 10.61 -54.75 15.75
CA ASN A 7 9.44 -54.05 15.22
C ASN A 7 9.29 -52.63 15.79
N ILE A 8 9.52 -52.43 17.09
CA ILE A 8 9.47 -51.11 17.72
C ILE A 8 10.56 -50.18 17.15
N ASN A 9 11.78 -50.67 16.98
CA ASN A 9 12.89 -49.91 16.39
C ASN A 9 12.61 -49.55 14.92
N MET A 10 11.98 -50.42 14.15
CA MET A 10 11.62 -50.16 12.75
C MET A 10 10.50 -49.11 12.63
N ILE A 11 9.48 -49.13 13.50
CA ILE A 11 8.40 -48.15 13.58
C ILE A 11 8.98 -46.78 14.00
N SER A 12 9.82 -46.73 15.03
CA SER A 12 10.48 -45.52 15.50
C SER A 12 11.33 -44.88 14.39
N LYS A 13 12.14 -45.64 13.66
CA LYS A 13 12.94 -45.13 12.53
C LYS A 13 12.04 -44.56 11.41
N LYS A 14 10.95 -45.22 11.06
CA LYS A 14 10.01 -44.73 10.05
C LYS A 14 9.33 -43.44 10.48
N ILE A 15 8.97 -43.30 11.73
CA ILE A 15 8.35 -42.05 12.27
C ILE A 15 9.37 -40.91 12.24
N ILE A 16 10.61 -41.15 12.68
CA ILE A 16 11.68 -40.15 12.65
C ILE A 16 11.99 -39.73 11.23
N GLN A 17 12.08 -40.67 10.29
CA GLN A 17 12.33 -40.39 8.89
C GLN A 17 11.19 -39.55 8.29
N SER A 18 9.92 -39.95 8.54
CA SER A 18 8.75 -39.18 8.08
C SER A 18 8.73 -37.76 8.64
N PHE A 19 9.09 -37.61 9.93
CA PHE A 19 9.19 -36.30 10.54
C PHE A 19 10.27 -35.43 9.88
N TYR A 20 11.42 -36.02 9.62
CA TYR A 20 12.55 -35.32 8.94
C TYR A 20 12.16 -34.88 7.52
N ASP A 21 11.52 -35.76 6.75
CA ASP A 21 11.10 -35.48 5.38
C ASP A 21 10.02 -34.39 5.34
N ASN A 22 9.07 -34.43 6.28
CA ASN A 22 8.04 -33.38 6.43
C ASN A 22 8.67 -32.04 6.85
N ALA A 23 9.62 -32.05 7.79
CA ALA A 23 10.33 -30.85 8.23
C ALA A 23 11.15 -30.23 7.08
N LYS A 24 11.86 -31.04 6.30
CA LYS A 24 12.59 -30.58 5.11
C LYS A 24 11.67 -29.94 4.08
N THR A 25 10.53 -30.53 3.81
CA THR A 25 9.52 -29.99 2.89
C THR A 25 8.97 -28.67 3.40
N LEU A 26 8.63 -28.59 4.70
CA LEU A 26 8.13 -27.36 5.33
C LEU A 26 9.16 -26.22 5.27
N ILE A 27 10.43 -26.52 5.58
CA ILE A 27 11.53 -25.55 5.51
C ILE A 27 11.71 -25.07 4.06
N GLY A 28 11.70 -25.98 3.08
CA GLY A 28 11.79 -25.63 1.67
C GLY A 28 10.64 -24.71 1.23
N ALA A 29 9.42 -25.05 1.59
CA ALA A 29 8.25 -24.21 1.31
C ALA A 29 8.33 -22.82 1.97
N LEU A 30 8.82 -22.76 3.22
CA LEU A 30 9.02 -21.49 3.93
C LEU A 30 10.07 -20.61 3.23
N ILE A 31 11.18 -21.19 2.82
CA ILE A 31 12.23 -20.47 2.08
C ILE A 31 11.66 -19.87 0.78
N ILE A 32 10.95 -20.70 0.00
CA ILE A 32 10.31 -20.24 -1.25
C ILE A 32 9.32 -19.11 -0.96
N ALA A 33 8.47 -19.25 0.04
CA ALA A 33 7.50 -18.23 0.42
C ALA A 33 8.17 -16.90 0.83
N VAL A 34 9.28 -16.98 1.60
CA VAL A 34 10.07 -15.81 1.99
C VAL A 34 10.72 -15.16 0.76
N LEU A 35 11.25 -15.93 -0.18
CA LEU A 35 11.83 -15.41 -1.42
C LEU A 35 10.77 -14.70 -2.26
N ILE A 36 9.62 -15.31 -2.50
CA ILE A 36 8.52 -14.70 -3.25
C ILE A 36 8.08 -13.38 -2.59
N ARG A 37 7.84 -13.40 -1.27
CA ARG A 37 7.44 -12.21 -0.50
C ARG A 37 8.50 -11.11 -0.53
N SER A 38 9.77 -11.46 -0.52
CA SER A 38 10.87 -10.48 -0.48
C SER A 38 11.17 -9.88 -1.84
N LEU A 39 11.08 -10.68 -2.91
CA LEU A 39 11.56 -10.27 -4.24
C LEU A 39 10.45 -9.92 -5.21
N LEU A 40 9.26 -10.52 -5.09
CA LEU A 40 8.22 -10.34 -6.10
C LEU A 40 7.03 -9.55 -5.57
N PHE A 41 6.13 -10.19 -4.83
CA PHE A 41 4.86 -9.62 -4.41
C PHE A 41 4.65 -9.75 -2.91
N GLN A 42 4.16 -8.69 -2.32
CA GLN A 42 3.74 -8.70 -0.92
C GLN A 42 2.27 -8.33 -0.81
N PRO A 43 1.44 -9.14 -0.12
CA PRO A 43 0.08 -8.75 0.20
C PRO A 43 0.07 -7.70 1.31
N PHE A 44 -0.78 -6.67 1.15
CA PHE A 44 -1.06 -5.66 2.15
C PHE A 44 -2.55 -5.53 2.38
N TYR A 45 -2.91 -5.19 3.60
CA TYR A 45 -4.28 -4.86 4.02
C TYR A 45 -4.42 -3.35 4.14
N ILE A 46 -5.56 -2.80 3.69
CA ILE A 46 -5.87 -1.37 3.78
C ILE A 46 -6.73 -1.09 5.02
N PRO A 47 -6.14 -0.56 6.10
CA PRO A 47 -6.86 -0.31 7.34
C PRO A 47 -7.50 1.08 7.41
N SER A 48 -7.12 2.01 6.51
CA SER A 48 -7.52 3.41 6.58
C SER A 48 -8.18 3.91 5.30
N SER A 49 -9.01 4.93 5.44
CA SER A 49 -9.75 5.55 4.35
C SER A 49 -8.96 6.62 3.58
N SER A 50 -7.67 6.80 3.87
CA SER A 50 -6.87 7.90 3.30
C SER A 50 -6.68 7.82 1.78
N MET A 51 -6.97 6.66 1.17
CA MET A 51 -6.90 6.43 -0.28
C MET A 51 -8.28 6.23 -0.91
N GLU A 52 -9.37 6.45 -0.16
CA GLU A 52 -10.71 6.47 -0.75
C GLU A 52 -10.86 7.66 -1.72
N PRO A 53 -11.52 7.49 -2.84
CA PRO A 53 -12.33 6.34 -3.27
C PRO A 53 -11.57 5.24 -4.02
N THR A 54 -10.28 5.40 -4.28
CA THR A 54 -9.48 4.44 -5.05
C THR A 54 -9.32 3.11 -4.31
N LEU A 55 -8.87 3.17 -3.05
CA LEU A 55 -8.77 2.02 -2.16
C LEU A 55 -9.71 2.21 -0.98
N LEU A 56 -10.49 1.18 -0.68
CA LEU A 56 -11.43 1.16 0.43
C LEU A 56 -10.83 0.43 1.63
N VAL A 57 -11.26 0.82 2.83
CA VAL A 57 -10.95 0.06 4.04
C VAL A 57 -11.45 -1.38 3.86
N GLY A 58 -10.58 -2.35 4.12
CA GLY A 58 -10.86 -3.78 3.91
C GLY A 58 -10.34 -4.35 2.60
N ASP A 59 -9.81 -3.53 1.68
CA ASP A 59 -9.12 -4.03 0.50
C ASP A 59 -7.83 -4.75 0.89
N ARG A 60 -7.52 -5.82 0.17
CA ARG A 60 -6.23 -6.50 0.19
C ARG A 60 -5.59 -6.39 -1.17
N ILE A 61 -4.40 -5.85 -1.20
CA ILE A 61 -3.68 -5.49 -2.43
C ILE A 61 -2.40 -6.29 -2.57
N PHE A 62 -2.00 -6.56 -3.80
CA PHE A 62 -0.65 -7.01 -4.11
C PHE A 62 0.23 -5.83 -4.49
N VAL A 63 1.38 -5.77 -3.83
CA VAL A 63 2.42 -4.76 -4.05
C VAL A 63 3.61 -5.43 -4.71
N SER A 64 3.99 -4.92 -5.88
CA SER A 64 5.15 -5.37 -6.65
C SER A 64 6.40 -4.65 -6.18
N LYS A 65 7.34 -5.38 -5.57
CA LYS A 65 8.57 -4.81 -5.01
C LYS A 65 9.65 -4.58 -6.06
N TYR A 66 9.76 -5.47 -7.03
CA TYR A 66 10.80 -5.42 -8.06
C TYR A 66 10.71 -4.19 -8.97
N ILE A 67 9.55 -3.52 -9.02
CA ILE A 67 9.33 -2.40 -9.93
C ILE A 67 10.27 -1.24 -9.64
N TYR A 68 10.47 -0.91 -8.35
CA TYR A 68 11.38 0.16 -7.96
C TYR A 68 12.78 -0.33 -7.61
N GLY A 69 13.04 -1.66 -7.71
CA GLY A 69 14.26 -2.30 -7.24
C GLY A 69 14.24 -2.57 -5.74
N PHE A 70 15.35 -3.07 -5.20
CA PHE A 70 15.42 -3.63 -3.85
C PHE A 70 16.19 -2.73 -2.89
N SER A 71 15.57 -2.40 -1.76
CA SER A 71 16.20 -1.74 -0.62
C SER A 71 16.14 -2.64 0.62
N LYS A 72 16.69 -2.19 1.75
CA LYS A 72 16.53 -2.89 3.03
C LYS A 72 15.07 -3.21 3.38
N HIS A 73 14.12 -2.37 2.94
CA HIS A 73 12.68 -2.53 3.18
C HIS A 73 12.01 -3.58 2.27
N SER A 74 12.74 -4.12 1.29
CA SER A 74 12.26 -5.25 0.50
C SER A 74 12.29 -6.56 1.28
N PHE A 75 13.13 -6.67 2.30
CA PHE A 75 13.31 -7.87 3.12
C PHE A 75 12.44 -7.82 4.39
N PRO A 76 12.06 -9.00 4.94
CA PRO A 76 11.38 -9.08 6.23
C PRO A 76 12.21 -8.36 7.31
N PHE A 77 11.49 -7.66 8.21
CA PHE A 77 12.09 -6.89 9.33
C PHE A 77 13.02 -5.75 8.94
N SER A 78 13.14 -5.42 7.65
CA SER A 78 13.98 -4.31 7.15
C SER A 78 15.40 -4.33 7.73
N PRO A 79 16.18 -5.41 7.54
CA PRO A 79 17.50 -5.55 8.13
C PRO A 79 18.44 -4.46 7.60
N ASN A 80 19.30 -3.94 8.47
CA ASN A 80 20.21 -2.85 8.11
C ASN A 80 21.45 -3.35 7.33
N ILE A 81 21.20 -4.06 6.22
CA ILE A 81 22.23 -4.69 5.38
C ILE A 81 22.83 -3.67 4.40
N THR A 82 22.03 -2.70 3.95
CA THR A 82 22.43 -1.76 2.91
C THR A 82 21.70 -0.44 3.04
N ASN A 83 22.43 0.64 2.74
CA ASN A 83 21.87 1.98 2.59
C ASN A 83 21.72 2.38 1.09
N LYS A 84 21.76 1.40 0.19
CA LYS A 84 21.60 1.61 -1.25
C LYS A 84 20.41 0.81 -1.77
N ARG A 85 19.86 1.23 -2.90
CA ARG A 85 18.86 0.50 -3.66
C ARG A 85 19.53 -0.19 -4.84
N PHE A 86 19.30 -1.49 -5.00
CA PHE A 86 19.80 -2.27 -6.13
C PHE A 86 18.74 -2.32 -7.23
N PHE A 87 19.17 -2.30 -8.50
CA PHE A 87 18.29 -2.29 -9.67
C PHE A 87 17.24 -1.18 -9.61
N SER A 88 17.68 0.01 -9.16
CA SER A 88 16.80 1.15 -8.96
C SER A 88 16.13 1.57 -10.27
N LYS A 89 14.79 1.63 -10.25
CA LYS A 89 13.97 2.26 -11.27
C LYS A 89 13.14 3.36 -10.59
N SER A 90 13.11 4.52 -11.21
CA SER A 90 12.30 5.64 -10.70
C SER A 90 10.82 5.32 -10.80
N PRO A 91 10.03 5.60 -9.76
CA PRO A 91 8.58 5.53 -9.85
C PRO A 91 8.04 6.60 -10.81
N GLU A 92 6.84 6.39 -11.31
CA GLU A 92 6.16 7.32 -12.21
C GLU A 92 5.14 8.16 -11.45
N ARG A 93 4.90 9.39 -11.92
CA ARG A 93 3.86 10.24 -11.35
C ARG A 93 2.50 9.57 -11.52
N GLY A 94 1.78 9.44 -10.41
CA GLY A 94 0.48 8.78 -10.36
C GLY A 94 0.51 7.38 -9.76
N ASP A 95 1.68 6.77 -9.60
CA ASP A 95 1.83 5.46 -8.96
C ASP A 95 1.22 5.43 -7.56
N LEU A 96 0.60 4.32 -7.22
CA LEU A 96 0.17 4.01 -5.86
C LEU A 96 1.33 3.35 -5.10
N VAL A 97 2.05 4.16 -4.34
CA VAL A 97 3.31 3.76 -3.71
C VAL A 97 3.09 3.31 -2.27
N VAL A 98 3.56 2.10 -1.95
CA VAL A 98 3.73 1.66 -0.57
C VAL A 98 5.13 2.02 -0.12
N PHE A 99 5.24 2.65 1.05
CA PHE A 99 6.52 3.12 1.58
C PHE A 99 6.54 3.04 3.11
N LYS A 100 7.75 2.99 3.68
CA LYS A 100 7.97 3.18 5.12
C LYS A 100 7.97 4.65 5.46
N THR A 101 7.19 5.06 6.48
CA THR A 101 7.14 6.49 6.85
C THR A 101 8.51 6.98 7.28
N PRO A 102 8.93 8.18 6.86
CA PRO A 102 10.20 8.76 7.31
C PRO A 102 10.27 8.96 8.82
N ALA A 103 9.13 9.15 9.48
CA ALA A 103 9.07 9.43 10.92
C ALA A 103 9.60 8.28 11.79
N ASP A 104 9.35 7.03 11.41
CA ASP A 104 9.74 5.86 12.21
C ASP A 104 10.47 4.77 11.41
N ASN A 105 10.49 4.85 10.09
CA ASN A 105 11.04 3.86 9.16
C ASN A 105 10.49 2.44 9.36
N ARG A 106 9.31 2.31 9.97
CA ARG A 106 8.68 1.02 10.32
C ARG A 106 7.27 0.88 9.78
N THR A 107 6.45 1.94 9.94
CA THR A 107 5.03 1.91 9.56
C THR A 107 4.88 1.99 8.06
N ASP A 108 4.09 1.06 7.50
CA ASP A 108 3.78 1.07 6.07
C ASP A 108 2.63 2.03 5.79
N TYR A 109 2.85 2.92 4.83
CA TYR A 109 1.83 3.81 4.27
C TYR A 109 1.65 3.53 2.79
N ILE A 110 0.46 3.84 2.29
CA ILE A 110 0.18 3.87 0.85
C ILE A 110 -0.37 5.23 0.48
N LYS A 111 0.21 5.86 -0.54
CA LYS A 111 -0.21 7.15 -1.09
C LYS A 111 0.05 7.19 -2.59
N ARG A 112 -0.54 8.18 -3.26
CA ARG A 112 -0.29 8.44 -4.68
C ARG A 112 0.88 9.40 -4.84
N LEU A 113 1.77 9.07 -5.76
CA LEU A 113 2.92 9.90 -6.10
C LEU A 113 2.47 11.09 -6.95
N ILE A 114 2.63 12.29 -6.41
CA ILE A 114 2.23 13.54 -7.06
C ILE A 114 3.43 14.39 -7.47
N GLY A 115 4.41 14.56 -6.59
CA GLY A 115 5.61 15.35 -6.87
C GLY A 115 6.83 14.48 -7.07
N MET A 116 7.55 14.72 -8.16
CA MET A 116 8.84 14.11 -8.51
C MET A 116 9.99 14.94 -7.96
N PRO A 117 11.22 14.39 -7.86
CA PRO A 117 12.40 15.18 -7.51
C PRO A 117 12.51 16.44 -8.40
N GLY A 118 12.76 17.59 -7.77
CA GLY A 118 12.86 18.90 -8.43
C GLY A 118 11.53 19.64 -8.62
N ASP A 119 10.37 18.98 -8.45
CA ASP A 119 9.09 19.66 -8.59
C ASP A 119 8.83 20.67 -7.46
N SER A 120 8.08 21.71 -7.81
CA SER A 120 7.41 22.60 -6.86
C SER A 120 5.92 22.26 -6.78
N ILE A 121 5.44 22.00 -5.58
CA ILE A 121 4.03 21.70 -5.31
C ILE A 121 3.45 22.81 -4.43
N GLN A 122 2.31 23.35 -4.81
CA GLN A 122 1.62 24.35 -4.03
C GLN A 122 0.11 24.08 -4.03
N PHE A 123 -0.54 24.44 -2.95
CA PHE A 123 -2.00 24.46 -2.84
C PHE A 123 -2.45 25.91 -2.81
N VAL A 124 -3.32 26.30 -3.74
CA VAL A 124 -3.87 27.65 -3.86
C VAL A 124 -5.36 27.54 -4.11
N ASP A 125 -6.16 28.13 -3.23
CA ASP A 125 -7.64 28.17 -3.31
C ASP A 125 -8.28 26.79 -3.56
N GLY A 126 -7.72 25.77 -2.89
CA GLY A 126 -8.21 24.39 -3.00
C GLY A 126 -7.75 23.65 -4.26
N GLU A 127 -6.89 24.25 -5.07
CA GLU A 127 -6.32 23.65 -6.26
C GLU A 127 -4.86 23.24 -6.03
N ILE A 128 -4.40 22.22 -6.76
CA ILE A 128 -3.01 21.77 -6.72
C ILE A 128 -2.28 22.33 -7.93
N LEU A 129 -1.17 22.97 -7.67
CA LEU A 129 -0.24 23.43 -8.69
C LEU A 129 1.01 22.54 -8.64
N ILE A 130 1.47 22.10 -9.80
CA ILE A 130 2.77 21.44 -10.00
C ILE A 130 3.57 22.27 -10.98
N ASN A 131 4.70 22.81 -10.54
CA ASN A 131 5.54 23.68 -11.34
C ASN A 131 4.73 24.85 -11.94
N ASP A 132 3.95 25.50 -11.08
CA ASP A 132 3.02 26.60 -11.37
C ASP A 132 1.85 26.24 -12.32
N ASN A 133 1.77 25.00 -12.78
CA ASN A 133 0.68 24.53 -13.61
C ASN A 133 -0.41 23.86 -12.77
N LYS A 134 -1.63 24.36 -12.91
CA LYS A 134 -2.80 23.83 -12.21
C LYS A 134 -3.15 22.43 -12.72
N ILE A 135 -3.38 21.47 -11.80
CA ILE A 135 -3.93 20.17 -12.13
C ILE A 135 -5.39 20.31 -12.57
N LEU A 136 -5.71 19.74 -13.72
CA LEU A 136 -7.09 19.70 -14.20
C LEU A 136 -7.94 18.79 -13.32
N ARG A 137 -9.06 19.30 -12.83
CA ARG A 137 -9.99 18.60 -11.97
C ARG A 137 -11.41 18.71 -12.51
N GLN A 138 -12.04 17.57 -12.78
CA GLN A 138 -13.43 17.48 -13.24
C GLN A 138 -14.30 16.86 -12.15
N LYS A 139 -15.34 17.57 -11.72
CA LYS A 139 -16.30 17.04 -10.74
C LYS A 139 -17.11 15.90 -11.36
N ILE A 140 -17.24 14.81 -10.62
CA ILE A 140 -18.18 13.74 -10.93
C ILE A 140 -19.42 13.98 -10.07
N GLU A 141 -20.59 13.90 -10.67
CA GLU A 141 -21.83 13.93 -9.92
C GLU A 141 -21.87 12.71 -9.00
N ASN A 142 -21.80 12.94 -7.74
CA ASN A 142 -22.31 12.09 -6.65
C ASN A 142 -21.62 12.48 -5.35
N LYS A 143 -22.40 13.05 -4.45
CA LYS A 143 -22.00 13.19 -3.05
C LYS A 143 -21.81 11.79 -2.48
N LYS A 144 -20.63 11.50 -2.00
CA LYS A 144 -20.33 10.25 -1.29
C LYS A 144 -20.05 10.55 0.18
N ILE A 145 -20.59 9.72 1.03
CA ILE A 145 -20.18 9.71 2.43
C ILE A 145 -18.97 8.80 2.51
N ILE A 146 -17.83 9.36 2.88
CA ILE A 146 -16.58 8.65 3.04
C ILE A 146 -16.20 8.64 4.53
N ARG A 147 -15.64 7.53 4.98
CA ARG A 147 -15.12 7.40 6.34
C ARG A 147 -13.82 8.20 6.50
N CYS A 148 -13.72 8.96 7.60
CA CYS A 148 -12.52 9.67 8.00
C CYS A 148 -12.20 9.31 9.46
N GLY A 149 -11.41 8.27 9.66
CA GLY A 149 -11.23 7.69 10.99
C GLY A 149 -12.56 7.18 11.54
N ASN A 150 -13.00 7.76 12.65
CA ASN A 150 -14.28 7.43 13.29
C ASN A 150 -15.46 8.29 12.80
N PHE A 151 -15.21 9.25 11.92
CA PHE A 151 -16.23 10.18 11.43
C PHE A 151 -16.66 9.85 10.01
N LEU A 152 -17.90 10.19 9.67
CA LEU A 152 -18.40 10.16 8.30
C LEU A 152 -18.37 11.60 7.76
N LEU A 153 -17.73 11.78 6.59
CA LEU A 153 -17.65 13.07 5.91
C LEU A 153 -18.42 13.02 4.59
N GLU A 154 -19.24 14.03 4.37
CA GLU A 154 -19.80 14.26 3.04
C GLU A 154 -18.69 14.82 2.14
N THR A 155 -18.40 14.10 1.06
CA THR A 155 -17.35 14.43 0.12
C THR A 155 -17.90 14.56 -1.29
N GLU A 156 -17.21 15.33 -2.09
CA GLU A 156 -17.38 15.41 -3.53
C GLU A 156 -16.24 14.63 -4.21
N THR A 157 -16.57 13.85 -5.22
CA THR A 157 -15.59 13.06 -5.97
C THR A 157 -15.24 13.78 -7.28
N TYR A 158 -13.96 13.78 -7.59
CA TYR A 158 -13.44 14.39 -8.81
C TYR A 158 -12.53 13.41 -9.55
N ILE A 159 -12.39 13.60 -10.86
CA ILE A 159 -11.29 13.04 -11.65
C ILE A 159 -10.22 14.12 -11.73
N GLU A 160 -9.04 13.85 -11.24
CA GLU A 160 -7.84 14.66 -11.48
C GLU A 160 -7.03 14.09 -12.63
N THR A 161 -6.52 14.98 -13.48
CA THR A 161 -5.62 14.63 -14.58
C THR A 161 -4.24 15.18 -14.27
N LEU A 162 -3.28 14.29 -14.03
CA LEU A 162 -1.88 14.62 -13.75
C LEU A 162 -1.16 15.12 -15.02
N PRO A 163 0.00 15.81 -14.90
CA PRO A 163 0.75 16.33 -16.05
C PRO A 163 1.14 15.27 -17.11
N ASN A 164 1.29 14.01 -16.69
CA ASN A 164 1.55 12.87 -17.60
C ASN A 164 0.28 12.30 -18.27
N GLY A 165 -0.87 12.94 -18.08
CA GLY A 165 -2.15 12.50 -18.66
C GLY A 165 -2.90 11.42 -17.85
N LEU A 166 -2.30 10.87 -16.78
CA LEU A 166 -2.96 9.87 -15.94
C LEU A 166 -4.14 10.51 -15.21
N LYS A 167 -5.28 9.83 -15.28
CA LYS A 167 -6.53 10.22 -14.62
C LYS A 167 -6.79 9.32 -13.42
N HIS A 168 -7.16 9.92 -12.29
CA HIS A 168 -7.50 9.19 -11.08
C HIS A 168 -8.61 9.86 -10.29
N LEU A 169 -9.28 9.08 -9.44
CA LEU A 169 -10.34 9.55 -8.57
C LEU A 169 -9.77 10.16 -7.30
N VAL A 170 -10.36 11.27 -6.86
CA VAL A 170 -10.04 11.92 -5.59
C VAL A 170 -11.31 12.36 -4.89
N ALA A 171 -11.27 12.41 -3.56
CA ALA A 171 -12.36 12.91 -2.75
C ALA A 171 -11.93 14.18 -1.99
N TYR A 172 -12.81 15.17 -2.01
CA TYR A 172 -12.69 16.42 -1.28
C TYR A 172 -13.91 16.65 -0.42
N LYS A 173 -13.74 17.27 0.74
CA LYS A 173 -14.85 17.78 1.54
C LYS A 173 -15.57 18.89 0.76
N LYS A 174 -16.90 18.97 0.88
CA LYS A 174 -17.73 19.91 0.12
C LYS A 174 -17.31 21.39 0.23
N LYS A 175 -16.73 21.77 1.38
CA LYS A 175 -16.13 23.09 1.60
C LYS A 175 -14.62 22.94 1.71
N GLY A 176 -13.95 22.56 0.64
CA GLY A 176 -12.55 22.17 0.55
C GLY A 176 -11.68 22.69 1.68
N SER A 177 -10.91 21.78 2.27
CA SER A 177 -9.99 22.10 3.36
C SER A 177 -8.55 22.24 2.88
N LEU A 178 -8.29 22.09 1.59
CA LEU A 178 -6.98 22.43 1.02
C LEU A 178 -6.79 23.94 1.11
N GLN A 179 -6.22 24.33 2.25
CA GLN A 179 -5.84 25.74 2.48
C GLN A 179 -4.63 26.09 1.61
N ASN A 180 -4.44 27.38 1.39
CA ASN A 180 -3.26 27.89 0.74
C ASN A 180 -2.01 27.44 1.50
N SER A 181 -1.01 26.94 0.78
CA SER A 181 0.21 26.42 1.36
C SER A 181 1.45 27.20 0.95
N LYS A 182 2.53 26.97 1.69
CA LYS A 182 3.88 27.27 1.18
C LYS A 182 4.16 26.40 -0.06
N ILE A 183 5.13 26.81 -0.85
CA ILE A 183 5.66 25.99 -1.94
C ILE A 183 6.48 24.85 -1.33
N PHE A 184 6.11 23.62 -1.66
CA PHE A 184 6.86 22.42 -1.32
C PHE A 184 7.83 22.12 -2.48
N LYS A 185 9.12 22.39 -2.30
CA LYS A 185 10.17 22.01 -3.26
C LYS A 185 10.60 20.59 -2.95
N VAL A 186 10.38 19.67 -3.86
CA VAL A 186 10.73 18.26 -3.68
C VAL A 186 12.23 18.06 -3.84
N PRO A 187 12.96 17.63 -2.79
CA PRO A 187 14.41 17.44 -2.88
C PRO A 187 14.78 16.29 -3.82
N GLU A 188 16.05 16.27 -4.24
CA GLU A 188 16.61 15.13 -4.99
C GLU A 188 16.43 13.82 -4.21
N ASN A 189 16.14 12.74 -4.93
CA ASN A 189 15.88 11.42 -4.38
C ASN A 189 14.68 11.34 -3.40
N HIS A 190 13.81 12.33 -3.40
CA HIS A 190 12.59 12.35 -2.60
C HIS A 190 11.35 12.53 -3.48
N TYR A 191 10.23 12.14 -2.92
CA TYR A 191 8.93 12.17 -3.57
C TYR A 191 7.90 12.85 -2.67
N PHE A 192 6.92 13.51 -3.30
CA PHE A 192 5.78 14.10 -2.63
C PHE A 192 4.54 13.28 -2.91
N LEU A 193 3.96 12.70 -1.87
CA LEU A 193 2.90 11.72 -1.94
C LEU A 193 1.63 12.27 -1.28
N LEU A 194 0.49 12.10 -1.93
CA LEU A 194 -0.82 12.52 -1.41
C LEU A 194 -1.79 11.35 -1.29
N GLY A 195 -2.70 11.43 -0.32
CA GLY A 195 -3.86 10.55 -0.28
C GLY A 195 -4.92 10.98 -1.28
N ASP A 196 -5.62 10.02 -1.88
CA ASP A 196 -6.75 10.30 -2.77
C ASP A 196 -7.96 10.85 -2.00
N ASN A 197 -8.09 10.54 -0.70
CA ASN A 197 -8.98 11.24 0.22
C ASN A 197 -8.24 12.48 0.76
N ARG A 198 -8.33 13.58 0.04
CA ARG A 198 -7.54 14.80 0.26
C ARG A 198 -7.69 15.38 1.66
N ASP A 199 -8.89 15.36 2.20
CA ASP A 199 -9.21 15.97 3.50
C ASP A 199 -8.98 15.01 4.68
N CYS A 200 -8.87 13.71 4.40
CA CYS A 200 -8.70 12.67 5.40
C CYS A 200 -7.41 11.88 5.21
N SER A 201 -6.35 12.53 4.79
CA SER A 201 -5.06 11.89 4.58
C SER A 201 -3.96 12.62 5.34
N LYS A 202 -3.21 11.86 6.13
CA LYS A 202 -1.93 12.26 6.66
C LYS A 202 -0.86 11.86 5.64
N ASP A 203 -0.28 12.85 4.95
CA ASP A 203 0.60 12.64 3.79
C ASP A 203 1.71 13.69 3.74
N SER A 204 2.37 13.87 2.58
CA SER A 204 3.55 14.75 2.45
C SER A 204 3.31 16.21 2.79
N ARG A 205 2.07 16.66 2.88
CA ARG A 205 1.74 18.01 3.38
C ARG A 205 2.14 18.22 4.83
N TYR A 206 2.23 17.15 5.61
CA TYR A 206 2.61 17.15 7.02
C TYR A 206 4.09 16.81 7.16
N LEU A 207 4.94 17.85 7.08
CA LEU A 207 6.41 17.71 7.06
C LEU A 207 6.96 17.02 8.32
N ASP A 208 6.32 17.20 9.46
CA ASP A 208 6.74 16.62 10.75
C ASP A 208 6.39 15.13 10.88
N SER A 209 5.65 14.56 9.93
CA SER A 209 5.22 13.16 10.03
C SER A 209 5.56 12.33 8.81
N VAL A 210 5.01 12.67 7.64
CA VAL A 210 5.31 11.98 6.38
C VAL A 210 6.35 12.76 5.59
N GLY A 211 6.10 14.05 5.34
CA GLY A 211 7.01 14.93 4.61
C GLY A 211 7.43 14.36 3.26
N TYR A 212 8.65 14.69 2.85
CA TYR A 212 9.24 14.15 1.65
C TYR A 212 9.74 12.72 1.88
N VAL A 213 9.31 11.79 1.03
CA VAL A 213 9.65 10.37 1.15
C VAL A 213 10.88 10.05 0.32
N ASN A 214 11.93 9.60 0.99
CA ASN A 214 13.17 9.21 0.32
C ASN A 214 12.99 7.96 -0.54
N ASN A 215 13.70 7.87 -1.65
CA ASN A 215 13.70 6.69 -2.54
C ASN A 215 13.96 5.38 -1.79
N LEU A 216 14.83 5.38 -0.77
CA LEU A 216 15.14 4.19 0.02
C LEU A 216 13.95 3.68 0.83
N ASN A 217 13.00 4.54 1.18
CA ASN A 217 11.80 4.20 1.94
C ASN A 217 10.72 3.52 1.10
N LEU A 218 10.82 3.57 -0.23
CA LEU A 218 9.84 2.94 -1.12
C LEU A 218 9.90 1.42 -0.96
N VAL A 219 8.74 0.79 -0.78
CA VAL A 219 8.59 -0.67 -0.70
C VAL A 219 8.23 -1.25 -2.05
N GLY A 220 7.26 -0.65 -2.75
CA GLY A 220 6.81 -1.10 -4.05
C GLY A 220 5.54 -0.39 -4.50
N GLU A 221 5.03 -0.79 -5.65
CA GLU A 221 3.83 -0.25 -6.27
C GLU A 221 2.65 -1.20 -6.08
N ALA A 222 1.50 -0.67 -5.67
CA ALA A 222 0.25 -1.40 -5.60
C ALA A 222 -0.33 -1.59 -7.02
N LYS A 223 -0.53 -2.84 -7.42
CA LYS A 223 -0.97 -3.17 -8.79
C LYS A 223 -2.37 -3.76 -8.87
N LEU A 224 -2.80 -4.45 -7.83
CA LEU A 224 -3.99 -5.27 -7.90
C LEU A 224 -4.67 -5.36 -6.54
N ILE A 225 -5.99 -5.21 -6.52
CA ILE A 225 -6.84 -5.61 -5.39
C ILE A 225 -7.20 -7.07 -5.62
N PHE A 226 -6.70 -7.99 -4.79
CA PHE A 226 -7.01 -9.41 -4.94
C PHE A 226 -8.18 -9.86 -4.06
N PHE A 227 -8.55 -9.08 -3.05
CA PHE A 227 -9.68 -9.36 -2.18
C PHE A 227 -10.19 -8.08 -1.52
N SER A 228 -11.50 -7.97 -1.29
CA SER A 228 -12.10 -6.84 -0.59
C SER A 228 -13.28 -7.29 0.26
N ASN A 229 -13.28 -6.89 1.53
CA ASN A 229 -14.41 -7.14 2.42
C ASN A 229 -14.74 -5.93 3.28
N ASP A 230 -15.98 -5.82 3.69
CA ASP A 230 -16.36 -4.83 4.70
C ASP A 230 -15.86 -5.29 6.08
N THR A 231 -15.21 -4.36 6.81
CA THR A 231 -14.34 -4.66 7.96
C THR A 231 -15.03 -5.04 9.25
N ASN A 232 -16.33 -5.27 9.26
CA ASN A 232 -16.99 -5.76 10.46
C ASN A 232 -16.63 -7.24 10.69
N ILE A 233 -15.69 -7.49 11.62
CA ILE A 233 -15.28 -8.85 12.05
C ILE A 233 -16.49 -9.72 12.42
N SER A 234 -17.56 -9.11 12.95
CA SER A 234 -18.82 -9.79 13.22
C SER A 234 -19.50 -10.36 11.98
N SER A 235 -19.21 -9.83 10.78
CA SER A 235 -19.75 -10.34 9.52
C SER A 235 -19.01 -11.59 9.03
N LEU A 236 -17.74 -11.77 9.39
CA LEU A 236 -16.95 -12.97 9.05
C LEU A 236 -17.43 -14.21 9.84
N LEU A 237 -18.01 -14.02 11.02
CA LEU A 237 -18.58 -15.10 11.83
C LEU A 237 -19.99 -15.52 11.36
N LYS A 238 -20.62 -14.72 10.51
CA LYS A 238 -21.95 -15.02 9.93
C LYS A 238 -21.78 -15.62 8.54
N PHE A 239 -21.39 -16.88 8.46
CA PHE A 239 -21.23 -17.65 7.21
C PHE A 239 -22.44 -17.57 6.25
N TRP A 240 -23.61 -17.23 6.77
CA TRP A 240 -24.88 -17.10 6.02
C TRP A 240 -25.02 -15.79 5.24
N ASN A 241 -24.19 -14.76 5.49
CA ASN A 241 -24.25 -13.43 4.86
C ASN A 241 -23.00 -13.10 4.04
N LEU A 242 -22.30 -14.09 3.52
CA LEU A 242 -21.06 -13.92 2.74
C LEU A 242 -21.23 -12.94 1.58
N ASN A 243 -22.36 -13.00 0.88
CA ASN A 243 -22.63 -12.13 -0.28
C ASN A 243 -22.73 -10.62 0.06
N LYS A 244 -23.03 -10.26 1.33
CA LYS A 244 -23.12 -8.85 1.75
C LYS A 244 -21.81 -8.30 2.29
N SER A 245 -20.89 -9.19 2.68
CA SER A 245 -19.60 -8.81 3.28
C SER A 245 -18.48 -8.68 2.26
N PHE A 246 -18.61 -9.35 1.10
CA PHE A 246 -17.61 -9.34 0.05
C PHE A 246 -17.97 -8.35 -1.05
N ARG A 247 -17.00 -7.54 -1.46
CA ARG A 247 -17.11 -6.61 -2.59
C ARG A 247 -16.56 -7.31 -3.84
N LEU A 248 -17.40 -8.10 -4.49
CA LEU A 248 -17.00 -8.90 -5.66
C LEU A 248 -16.58 -8.04 -6.86
N ASP A 249 -17.15 -6.84 -6.98
CA ASP A 249 -16.82 -5.84 -8.01
C ASP A 249 -15.38 -5.31 -7.91
N ARG A 250 -14.73 -5.56 -6.77
CA ARG A 250 -13.34 -5.16 -6.51
C ARG A 250 -12.35 -6.32 -6.63
N LEU A 251 -12.83 -7.54 -6.85
CA LEU A 251 -11.97 -8.71 -6.96
C LEU A 251 -11.12 -8.64 -8.24
N PHE A 252 -9.81 -8.82 -8.11
CA PHE A 252 -8.82 -8.73 -9.20
C PHE A 252 -8.84 -7.39 -9.97
N LYS A 253 -9.31 -6.33 -9.32
CA LYS A 253 -9.30 -4.99 -9.91
C LYS A 253 -7.87 -4.46 -9.98
N ARG A 254 -7.44 -4.08 -11.20
CA ARG A 254 -6.16 -3.38 -11.41
C ARG A 254 -6.25 -1.94 -10.89
N LEU A 255 -5.13 -1.46 -10.38
CA LEU A 255 -4.98 -0.12 -9.80
C LEU A 255 -4.25 0.81 -10.76
#